data_4c6ca7a32b25c5f3424ec15906fb300e
#
_entry.id   4c6ca7a32b25c5f3424ec15906fb300e
#
_cell.length_a   1.000
_cell.length_b   1.000
_cell.length_c   1.000
_cell.angle_alpha   90.00
_cell.angle_beta   90.00
_cell.angle_gamma   90.00
#
_symmetry.space_group_name_H-M   'P 1'
#
loop_
_entity.id
_entity.type
_entity.pdbx_description
1 polymer ?
#
loop_
_entity_poly.entity_id
_entity_poly.type
_entity_poly.pdbx_seq_one_letter_code
_entity_poly.pdbx_strand_id
1 'polypeptide(L)'
;SKQLLELWDNVRKMQDDILDRLQAGEYSAPLDPSVLKPAEDNEIILCLNYGGLYGINNINHFMQENNNEKEIRRGIQRYKVGDPILFNDSADLFFITDKSQIPIIHNNMKGKIVDFLLLDSGEITERIQFDIAIDRPLMNIDNEKVNFEVIGYTEKGNSIIRFEVFKNRSTDEDDENISKSLVPFQIAYAVSIHKAQGLEYDSVKIIITDDIDELITHSIFYTAITRARK
;
A
#
# COMPACT_ATOMS: atom_id res chain seq x y z
N SER A 1 4.79 -32.27 -4.54
CA SER A 1 3.79 -33.27 -4.22
C SER A 1 2.66 -33.22 -5.27
N LYS A 2 1.85 -34.29 -5.37
CA LYS A 2 0.76 -34.42 -6.36
C LYS A 2 -0.24 -33.25 -6.26
N GLN A 3 -0.58 -32.84 -5.04
CA GLN A 3 -1.49 -31.71 -4.78
C GLN A 3 -0.96 -30.38 -5.30
N LEU A 4 0.34 -30.13 -5.25
CA LEU A 4 0.96 -28.91 -5.80
C LEU A 4 0.89 -28.88 -7.33
N LEU A 5 1.08 -30.02 -7.98
CA LEU A 5 0.94 -30.15 -9.44
C LEU A 5 -0.52 -29.94 -9.88
N GLU A 6 -1.49 -30.52 -9.15
CA GLU A 6 -2.90 -30.33 -9.44
C GLU A 6 -3.33 -28.86 -9.27
N LEU A 7 -2.82 -28.17 -8.22
CA LEU A 7 -3.06 -26.75 -8.02
C LEU A 7 -2.49 -25.93 -9.16
N TRP A 8 -1.24 -26.21 -9.56
CA TRP A 8 -0.55 -25.53 -10.66
C TRP A 8 -1.31 -25.69 -11.99
N ASP A 9 -1.76 -26.91 -12.29
CA ASP A 9 -2.52 -27.18 -13.51
C ASP A 9 -3.89 -26.48 -13.51
N ASN A 10 -4.54 -26.37 -12.35
CA ASN A 10 -5.81 -25.64 -12.23
C ASN A 10 -5.61 -24.14 -12.44
N VAL A 11 -4.54 -23.56 -11.88
CA VAL A 11 -4.19 -22.14 -12.06
C VAL A 11 -3.88 -21.86 -13.53
N ARG A 12 -3.15 -22.75 -14.19
CA ARG A 12 -2.84 -22.63 -15.61
C ARG A 12 -4.09 -22.64 -16.49
N LYS A 13 -5.01 -23.56 -16.25
CA LYS A 13 -6.30 -23.61 -16.97
C LYS A 13 -7.13 -22.35 -16.75
N MET A 14 -7.16 -21.84 -15.53
CA MET A 14 -7.85 -20.57 -15.22
C MET A 14 -7.24 -19.40 -15.97
N GLN A 15 -5.91 -19.33 -16.06
CA GLN A 15 -5.21 -18.28 -16.81
C GLN A 15 -5.54 -18.35 -18.30
N ASP A 16 -5.47 -19.55 -18.89
CA ASP A 16 -5.75 -19.77 -20.30
C ASP A 16 -7.22 -19.37 -20.63
N ASP A 17 -8.19 -19.75 -19.79
CA ASP A 17 -9.60 -19.37 -19.94
C ASP A 17 -9.80 -17.84 -19.86
N ILE A 18 -9.12 -17.16 -18.93
CA ILE A 18 -9.19 -15.71 -18.79
C ILE A 18 -8.61 -15.03 -20.04
N LEU A 19 -7.46 -15.47 -20.52
CA LEU A 19 -6.82 -14.90 -21.71
C LEU A 19 -7.67 -15.10 -22.97
N ASP A 20 -8.25 -16.28 -23.15
CA ASP A 20 -9.16 -16.57 -24.27
C ASP A 20 -10.38 -15.63 -24.24
N ARG A 21 -10.97 -15.39 -23.07
CA ARG A 21 -12.12 -14.50 -22.89
C ARG A 21 -11.75 -13.03 -23.08
N LEU A 22 -10.55 -12.62 -22.68
CA LEU A 22 -10.02 -11.28 -22.95
C LEU A 22 -9.86 -11.05 -24.47
N GLN A 23 -9.27 -12.01 -25.18
CA GLN A 23 -9.12 -11.95 -26.65
C GLN A 23 -10.48 -11.93 -27.36
N ALA A 24 -11.48 -12.59 -26.80
CA ALA A 24 -12.85 -12.54 -27.28
C ALA A 24 -13.58 -11.21 -26.96
N GLY A 25 -12.95 -10.29 -26.22
CA GLY A 25 -13.52 -8.99 -25.85
C GLY A 25 -14.58 -9.05 -24.75
N GLU A 26 -14.65 -10.13 -23.99
CA GLU A 26 -15.68 -10.34 -22.98
C GLU A 26 -15.52 -9.46 -21.72
N TYR A 27 -14.33 -8.85 -21.51
CA TYR A 27 -14.01 -8.03 -20.34
C TYR A 27 -13.75 -6.56 -20.64
N SER A 28 -14.15 -6.04 -21.78
CA SER A 28 -14.02 -4.62 -22.09
C SER A 28 -15.01 -3.78 -21.28
N ALA A 29 -14.64 -3.42 -20.06
CA ALA A 29 -15.43 -2.50 -19.24
C ALA A 29 -14.63 -1.27 -18.89
N PRO A 30 -15.24 -0.05 -18.89
CA PRO A 30 -14.59 1.12 -18.29
C PRO A 30 -14.34 0.88 -16.81
N LEU A 31 -13.43 1.67 -16.22
CA LEU A 31 -13.21 1.66 -14.77
C LEU A 31 -14.54 1.93 -14.05
N ASP A 32 -15.04 0.93 -13.33
CA ASP A 32 -16.26 1.01 -12.57
C ASP A 32 -15.94 1.00 -11.07
N PRO A 33 -16.26 2.08 -10.34
CA PRO A 33 -16.03 2.14 -8.89
C PRO A 33 -16.70 1.00 -8.14
N SER A 34 -17.86 0.51 -8.60
CA SER A 34 -18.60 -0.56 -7.94
C SER A 34 -17.85 -1.90 -8.00
N VAL A 35 -17.12 -2.15 -9.10
CA VAL A 35 -16.29 -3.34 -9.27
C VAL A 35 -14.99 -3.24 -8.49
N LEU A 36 -14.39 -2.04 -8.48
CA LEU A 36 -13.09 -1.81 -7.80
C LEU A 36 -13.23 -1.63 -6.29
N LYS A 37 -14.41 -1.21 -5.82
CA LYS A 37 -14.64 -1.02 -4.39
C LYS A 37 -14.32 -2.30 -3.62
N PRO A 38 -13.51 -2.22 -2.56
CA PRO A 38 -13.22 -3.37 -1.72
C PRO A 38 -14.50 -4.02 -1.17
N ALA A 39 -14.62 -5.33 -1.35
CA ALA A 39 -15.70 -6.12 -0.77
C ALA A 39 -15.41 -6.52 0.68
N GLU A 40 -14.13 -6.55 1.03
CA GLU A 40 -13.60 -6.94 2.34
C GLU A 40 -12.63 -5.86 2.86
N ASP A 41 -12.51 -5.70 4.17
CA ASP A 41 -11.60 -4.73 4.80
C ASP A 41 -10.12 -4.92 4.39
N ASN A 42 -9.74 -6.15 4.09
CA ASN A 42 -8.37 -6.53 3.73
C ASN A 42 -8.33 -7.09 2.30
N GLU A 43 -8.87 -6.31 1.36
CA GLU A 43 -8.79 -6.58 -0.07
C GLU A 43 -7.78 -5.66 -0.73
N ILE A 44 -7.10 -6.14 -1.78
CA ILE A 44 -6.13 -5.37 -2.57
C ILE A 44 -6.40 -5.52 -4.05
N ILE A 45 -6.09 -4.46 -4.81
CA ILE A 45 -6.09 -4.50 -6.27
C ILE A 45 -4.64 -4.74 -6.73
N LEU A 46 -4.43 -5.75 -7.55
CA LEU A 46 -3.13 -6.10 -8.10
C LEU A 46 -3.05 -5.67 -9.56
N CYS A 47 -2.05 -4.87 -9.89
CA CYS A 47 -1.80 -4.38 -11.24
C CYS A 47 -0.41 -4.80 -11.71
N LEU A 48 -0.22 -4.89 -13.03
CA LEU A 48 1.07 -5.18 -13.63
C LEU A 48 1.90 -3.92 -13.86
N ASN A 49 1.24 -2.81 -14.22
CA ASN A 49 1.88 -1.55 -14.61
C ASN A 49 1.64 -0.42 -13.60
N TYR A 50 2.57 0.53 -13.54
CA TYR A 50 2.42 1.76 -12.77
C TYR A 50 1.64 2.84 -13.52
N GLY A 51 1.82 2.97 -14.82
CA GLY A 51 1.19 3.97 -15.68
C GLY A 51 0.00 3.43 -16.48
N GLY A 52 -0.66 4.35 -17.20
CA GLY A 52 -1.83 4.04 -18.02
C GLY A 52 -3.15 4.05 -17.25
N LEU A 53 -4.25 3.83 -17.97
CA LEU A 53 -5.61 3.90 -17.42
C LEU A 53 -5.83 2.88 -16.29
N TYR A 54 -5.29 1.70 -16.44
CA TYR A 54 -5.41 0.58 -15.49
C TYR A 54 -4.14 0.39 -14.64
N GLY A 55 -3.24 1.37 -14.66
CA GLY A 55 -2.02 1.35 -13.85
C GLY A 55 -2.26 1.73 -12.40
N ILE A 56 -1.32 1.33 -11.54
CA ILE A 56 -1.37 1.52 -10.08
C ILE A 56 -1.68 2.98 -9.71
N ASN A 57 -0.99 3.94 -10.36
CA ASN A 57 -1.15 5.35 -10.02
C ASN A 57 -2.57 5.85 -10.30
N ASN A 58 -3.12 5.50 -11.47
CA ASN A 58 -4.46 5.92 -11.86
C ASN A 58 -5.54 5.23 -11.00
N ILE A 59 -5.39 3.94 -10.72
CA ILE A 59 -6.32 3.21 -9.85
C ILE A 59 -6.31 3.79 -8.44
N ASN A 60 -5.14 4.04 -7.84
CA ASN A 60 -5.06 4.66 -6.52
C ASN A 60 -5.71 6.05 -6.51
N HIS A 61 -5.46 6.87 -7.53
CA HIS A 61 -6.08 8.18 -7.68
C HIS A 61 -7.62 8.08 -7.78
N PHE A 62 -8.11 7.20 -8.63
CA PHE A 62 -9.52 6.93 -8.83
C PHE A 62 -10.22 6.46 -7.53
N MET A 63 -9.58 5.55 -6.78
CA MET A 63 -10.11 5.09 -5.51
C MET A 63 -10.14 6.21 -4.47
N GLN A 64 -9.13 7.06 -4.44
CA GLN A 64 -9.12 8.24 -3.56
C GLN A 64 -10.19 9.26 -3.93
N GLU A 65 -10.56 9.43 -5.21
CA GLU A 65 -11.65 10.33 -5.60
C GLU A 65 -13.00 9.88 -5.04
N ASN A 66 -13.20 8.57 -4.88
CA ASN A 66 -14.40 8.00 -4.29
C ASN A 66 -14.38 7.99 -2.74
N ASN A 67 -13.29 8.40 -2.12
CA ASN A 67 -13.17 8.61 -0.69
C ASN A 67 -13.45 10.09 -0.37
N ASN A 68 -14.56 10.39 0.30
CA ASN A 68 -14.98 11.76 0.65
C ASN A 68 -14.49 12.24 2.03
N GLU A 69 -13.61 11.47 2.66
CA GLU A 69 -13.08 11.81 3.96
C GLU A 69 -12.07 12.96 3.90
N LYS A 70 -11.64 13.44 5.08
CA LYS A 70 -10.65 14.50 5.26
C LYS A 70 -9.41 14.27 4.40
N GLU A 71 -8.98 15.29 3.67
CA GLU A 71 -7.86 15.26 2.73
C GLU A 71 -6.74 16.21 3.14
N ILE A 72 -5.49 15.81 2.92
CA ILE A 72 -4.32 16.68 2.91
C ILE A 72 -3.48 16.42 1.66
N ARG A 73 -2.86 17.47 1.13
CA ARG A 73 -1.98 17.40 -0.04
C ARG A 73 -0.55 17.79 0.32
N ARG A 74 0.39 17.06 -0.23
CA ARG A 74 1.81 17.34 -0.13
C ARG A 74 2.44 17.22 -1.52
N GLY A 75 2.68 18.38 -2.17
CA GLY A 75 3.05 18.41 -3.57
C GLY A 75 1.96 17.79 -4.43
N ILE A 76 2.32 16.80 -5.23
CA ILE A 76 1.39 16.03 -6.07
C ILE A 76 0.69 14.89 -5.33
N GLN A 77 1.18 14.53 -4.14
CA GLN A 77 0.62 13.44 -3.35
C GLN A 77 -0.59 13.90 -2.55
N ARG A 78 -1.58 13.03 -2.49
CA ARG A 78 -2.84 13.21 -1.78
C ARG A 78 -2.97 12.09 -0.74
N TYR A 79 -3.42 12.45 0.45
CA TYR A 79 -3.66 11.53 1.54
C TYR A 79 -5.04 11.80 2.12
N LYS A 80 -5.83 10.77 2.34
CA LYS A 80 -7.17 10.87 2.94
C LYS A 80 -7.30 9.93 4.12
N VAL A 81 -8.09 10.34 5.10
CA VAL A 81 -8.50 9.45 6.18
C VAL A 81 -9.18 8.22 5.57
N GLY A 82 -8.83 7.06 6.07
CA GLY A 82 -9.34 5.79 5.55
C GLY A 82 -8.52 5.20 4.40
N ASP A 83 -7.57 5.92 3.80
CA ASP A 83 -6.71 5.37 2.76
C ASP A 83 -5.88 4.20 3.29
N PRO A 84 -5.88 3.03 2.61
CA PRO A 84 -4.93 1.97 2.90
C PRO A 84 -3.53 2.38 2.45
N ILE A 85 -2.54 1.96 3.20
CA ILE A 85 -1.13 2.25 2.92
C ILE A 85 -0.26 1.01 3.02
N LEU A 86 0.89 1.06 2.35
CA LEU A 86 2.03 0.17 2.60
C LEU A 86 3.25 1.01 2.94
N PHE A 87 3.91 0.68 4.05
CA PHE A 87 5.21 1.26 4.36
C PHE A 87 6.23 0.87 3.30
N ASN A 88 7.16 1.76 2.99
CA ASN A 88 8.21 1.55 1.98
C ASN A 88 9.60 1.58 2.65
N ASP A 89 10.67 1.38 1.85
CA ASP A 89 12.04 1.27 2.37
C ASP A 89 12.54 2.54 3.08
N SER A 90 11.92 3.70 2.82
CA SER A 90 12.19 4.93 3.57
C SER A 90 11.63 4.91 5.00
N ALA A 91 11.10 3.77 5.45
CA ALA A 91 10.76 3.51 6.85
C ALA A 91 11.98 3.46 7.81
N ASP A 92 13.18 3.81 7.35
CA ASP A 92 14.37 4.09 8.20
C ASP A 92 14.08 5.10 9.33
N LEU A 93 13.03 5.91 9.17
CA LEU A 93 12.55 6.82 10.21
C LEU A 93 12.05 6.12 11.47
N PHE A 94 11.75 4.83 11.38
CA PHE A 94 11.20 4.03 12.48
C PHE A 94 12.17 2.99 13.03
N PHE A 95 13.45 3.10 12.67
CA PHE A 95 14.45 2.23 13.23
C PHE A 95 14.84 2.65 14.64
N ILE A 96 15.04 1.64 15.47
CA ILE A 96 15.82 1.76 16.68
C ILE A 96 17.26 2.13 16.27
N THR A 97 17.90 3.02 17.02
CA THR A 97 19.27 3.50 16.78
C THR A 97 20.33 2.39 16.74
N ASP A 98 20.01 1.18 17.17
CA ASP A 98 20.89 0.00 17.04
C ASP A 98 20.59 -0.76 15.76
N LYS A 99 21.46 -0.61 14.76
CA LYS A 99 21.36 -1.24 13.44
C LYS A 99 21.35 -2.78 13.45
N SER A 100 21.53 -3.41 14.60
CA SER A 100 21.50 -4.86 14.78
C SER A 100 20.11 -5.43 15.02
N GLN A 101 19.09 -4.58 15.23
CA GLN A 101 17.74 -5.01 15.56
C GLN A 101 16.82 -5.05 14.34
N ILE A 102 15.86 -5.98 14.34
CA ILE A 102 14.82 -6.08 13.30
C ILE A 102 13.92 -4.84 13.36
N PRO A 103 13.68 -4.16 12.25
CA PRO A 103 12.85 -2.96 12.23
C PRO A 103 11.42 -3.29 12.71
N ILE A 104 10.91 -2.47 13.61
CA ILE A 104 9.55 -2.59 14.15
C ILE A 104 8.53 -2.31 13.04
N ILE A 105 8.77 -1.23 12.29
CA ILE A 105 8.05 -0.90 11.07
C ILE A 105 8.93 -1.31 9.89
N HIS A 106 8.45 -2.23 9.08
CA HIS A 106 9.21 -2.79 7.97
C HIS A 106 8.53 -2.52 6.62
N ASN A 107 9.32 -2.66 5.56
CA ASN A 107 8.81 -2.54 4.19
C ASN A 107 7.62 -3.48 3.95
N ASN A 108 6.61 -2.97 3.24
CA ASN A 108 5.35 -3.64 2.96
C ASN A 108 4.45 -3.93 4.18
N MET A 109 4.77 -3.41 5.38
CA MET A 109 3.80 -3.44 6.47
C MET A 109 2.55 -2.66 6.06
N LYS A 110 1.39 -3.27 6.31
CA LYS A 110 0.10 -2.67 5.99
C LYS A 110 -0.32 -1.68 7.06
N GLY A 111 -1.02 -0.65 6.63
CA GLY A 111 -1.65 0.31 7.52
C GLY A 111 -2.85 0.99 6.89
N LYS A 112 -3.52 1.82 7.69
CA LYS A 112 -4.63 2.65 7.26
C LYS A 112 -4.51 4.01 7.92
N ILE A 113 -4.70 5.09 7.17
CA ILE A 113 -4.69 6.45 7.72
C ILE A 113 -5.94 6.61 8.61
N VAL A 114 -5.72 6.86 9.90
CA VAL A 114 -6.79 7.11 10.87
C VAL A 114 -7.10 8.58 10.97
N ASP A 115 -6.06 9.42 11.04
CA ASP A 115 -6.17 10.88 11.04
C ASP A 115 -4.83 11.50 10.62
N PHE A 116 -4.84 12.79 10.39
CA PHE A 116 -3.65 13.60 10.20
C PHE A 116 -3.92 15.05 10.62
N LEU A 117 -2.85 15.73 11.01
CA LEU A 117 -2.89 17.14 11.39
C LEU A 117 -1.75 17.88 10.71
N LEU A 118 -2.08 19.03 10.10
CA LEU A 118 -1.07 19.97 9.64
C LEU A 118 -0.66 20.84 10.82
N LEU A 119 0.61 20.73 11.21
CA LEU A 119 1.20 21.54 12.26
C LEU A 119 1.91 22.72 11.59
N ASP A 120 1.33 23.91 11.73
CA ASP A 120 1.95 25.15 11.27
C ASP A 120 2.94 25.64 12.34
N SER A 121 4.22 25.65 12.02
CA SER A 121 5.27 26.13 12.92
C SER A 121 5.72 27.57 12.63
N GLY A 122 4.96 28.29 11.81
CA GLY A 122 5.05 29.76 11.67
C GLY A 122 6.20 30.31 10.83
N GLU A 123 7.33 29.65 10.68
CA GLU A 123 8.45 30.31 10.00
C GLU A 123 9.13 29.53 8.88
N ILE A 124 9.34 28.24 8.92
CA ILE A 124 10.14 27.58 7.87
C ILE A 124 9.72 26.13 7.56
N THR A 125 9.08 25.43 8.48
CA THR A 125 8.88 23.99 8.36
C THR A 125 7.41 23.61 8.53
N GLU A 126 6.77 23.26 7.46
CA GLU A 126 5.44 22.66 7.50
C GLU A 126 5.58 21.18 7.95
N ARG A 127 4.87 20.79 9.01
CA ARG A 127 4.89 19.44 9.55
C ARG A 127 3.52 18.80 9.37
N ILE A 128 3.51 17.55 8.93
CA ILE A 128 2.30 16.74 8.90
C ILE A 128 2.47 15.64 9.95
N GLN A 129 1.56 15.59 10.89
CA GLN A 129 1.43 14.49 11.84
C GLN A 129 0.45 13.48 11.26
N PHE A 130 0.85 12.23 11.17
CA PHE A 130 0.01 11.13 10.72
C PHE A 130 -0.30 10.18 11.88
N ASP A 131 -1.56 9.76 11.98
CA ASP A 131 -2.03 8.68 12.83
C ASP A 131 -2.38 7.49 11.91
N ILE A 132 -1.64 6.40 12.07
CA ILE A 132 -1.74 5.21 11.22
C ILE A 132 -2.11 3.99 12.07
N ALA A 133 -3.23 3.35 11.76
CA ALA A 133 -3.50 2.00 12.27
C ALA A 133 -2.67 1.01 11.47
N ILE A 134 -1.77 0.28 12.13
CA ILE A 134 -0.97 -0.79 11.51
C ILE A 134 -1.66 -2.14 11.66
N ASP A 135 -1.22 -3.15 10.93
CA ASP A 135 -1.89 -4.47 10.86
C ASP A 135 -1.57 -5.42 12.02
N ARG A 136 -0.94 -4.92 13.09
CA ARG A 136 -0.54 -5.71 14.26
C ARG A 136 -0.50 -4.90 15.55
N PRO A 137 -0.56 -5.56 16.72
CA PRO A 137 -0.26 -4.91 17.98
C PRO A 137 1.26 -4.72 18.15
N LEU A 138 1.66 -3.58 18.68
CA LEU A 138 3.01 -3.33 19.19
C LEU A 138 2.96 -3.35 20.71
N MET A 139 3.78 -4.17 21.33
CA MET A 139 3.86 -4.30 22.78
C MET A 139 5.28 -3.97 23.24
N ASN A 140 5.38 -3.37 24.42
CA ASN A 140 6.66 -3.08 25.09
C ASN A 140 7.64 -2.25 24.24
N ILE A 141 7.11 -1.25 23.53
CA ILE A 141 7.92 -0.34 22.72
C ILE A 141 8.59 0.65 23.68
N ASP A 142 9.91 0.75 23.56
CA ASP A 142 10.72 1.77 24.22
C ASP A 142 10.63 3.06 23.39
N ASN A 143 9.81 4.00 23.84
CA ASN A 143 9.56 5.26 23.13
C ASN A 143 10.81 6.13 22.96
N GLU A 144 11.86 5.90 23.75
CA GLU A 144 13.12 6.63 23.59
C GLU A 144 13.96 6.15 22.39
N LYS A 145 13.60 4.97 21.85
CA LYS A 145 14.35 4.33 20.76
C LYS A 145 13.64 4.35 19.41
N VAL A 146 12.46 4.93 19.34
CA VAL A 146 11.66 4.97 18.10
C VAL A 146 11.23 6.41 17.79
N ASN A 147 10.99 6.70 16.51
CA ASN A 147 10.55 8.01 16.05
C ASN A 147 9.02 8.06 15.84
N PHE A 148 8.28 7.24 16.56
CA PHE A 148 6.81 7.24 16.58
C PHE A 148 6.31 6.97 18.01
N GLU A 149 5.07 7.29 18.24
CA GLU A 149 4.34 7.02 19.49
C GLU A 149 3.18 6.07 19.24
N VAL A 150 2.94 5.11 20.13
CA VAL A 150 1.71 4.30 20.11
C VAL A 150 0.65 5.06 20.89
N ILE A 151 -0.35 5.62 20.18
CA ILE A 151 -1.38 6.48 20.76
C ILE A 151 -2.68 5.74 21.12
N GLY A 152 -2.82 4.49 20.67
CA GLY A 152 -4.02 3.71 20.94
C GLY A 152 -4.06 2.41 20.16
N TYR A 153 -5.24 1.79 20.20
CA TYR A 153 -5.50 0.52 19.53
C TYR A 153 -6.85 0.58 18.82
N THR A 154 -6.94 -0.11 17.69
CA THR A 154 -8.20 -0.33 16.99
C THR A 154 -9.09 -1.31 17.76
N GLU A 155 -10.36 -1.43 17.39
CA GLU A 155 -11.28 -2.45 17.94
C GLU A 155 -10.76 -3.89 17.75
N LYS A 156 -9.95 -4.11 16.72
CA LYS A 156 -9.29 -5.40 16.44
C LYS A 156 -8.00 -5.61 17.27
N GLY A 157 -7.62 -4.64 18.11
CA GLY A 157 -6.40 -4.68 18.94
C GLY A 157 -5.11 -4.30 18.22
N ASN A 158 -5.18 -3.82 17.00
CA ASN A 158 -4.03 -3.35 16.23
C ASN A 158 -3.59 -1.97 16.73
N SER A 159 -2.29 -1.71 16.76
CA SER A 159 -1.76 -0.42 17.24
C SER A 159 -2.04 0.71 16.29
N ILE A 160 -2.31 1.87 16.85
CA ILE A 160 -2.34 3.16 16.15
C ILE A 160 -1.06 3.90 16.52
N ILE A 161 -0.24 4.18 15.53
CA ILE A 161 1.02 4.90 15.69
C ILE A 161 0.91 6.32 15.19
N ARG A 162 1.58 7.25 15.86
CA ARG A 162 1.69 8.66 15.50
C ARG A 162 3.12 9.02 15.20
N PHE A 163 3.35 9.71 14.10
CA PHE A 163 4.65 10.26 13.72
C PHE A 163 4.52 11.53 12.89
N GLU A 164 5.60 12.29 12.80
CA GLU A 164 5.65 13.54 12.06
C GLU A 164 6.54 13.43 10.83
N VAL A 165 6.10 14.05 9.73
CA VAL A 165 6.86 14.20 8.50
C VAL A 165 7.07 15.69 8.24
N PHE A 166 8.30 16.08 7.99
CA PHE A 166 8.69 17.46 7.80
C PHE A 166 8.69 17.80 6.31
N LYS A 167 8.21 18.99 5.96
CA LYS A 167 8.42 19.57 4.65
C LYS A 167 9.59 20.51 4.73
N ASN A 168 10.74 20.07 4.25
CA ASN A 168 11.92 20.92 4.23
C ASN A 168 11.77 21.99 3.14
N ARG A 169 11.97 23.25 3.49
CA ARG A 169 12.09 24.37 2.55
C ARG A 169 13.55 24.75 2.29
N SER A 170 14.49 24.12 2.97
CA SER A 170 15.93 24.38 2.84
C SER A 170 16.46 23.74 1.55
N THR A 171 17.32 24.48 0.84
CA THR A 171 18.06 24.04 -0.34
C THR A 171 19.42 23.44 0.00
N ASP A 172 19.76 23.33 1.28
CA ASP A 172 21.04 22.79 1.73
C ASP A 172 21.01 21.26 1.81
N GLU A 173 21.79 20.63 0.95
CA GLU A 173 21.85 19.17 0.76
C GLU A 173 22.43 18.40 1.96
N ASP A 174 23.01 19.09 2.94
CA ASP A 174 23.71 18.49 4.11
C ASP A 174 22.82 18.38 5.37
N ASP A 175 21.50 18.61 5.26
CA ASP A 175 20.63 18.63 6.44
C ASP A 175 20.12 17.20 6.77
N GLU A 176 20.41 16.73 8.00
CA GLU A 176 19.88 15.47 8.56
C GLU A 176 18.34 15.37 8.52
N ASN A 177 17.66 16.49 8.29
CA ASN A 177 16.21 16.55 8.14
C ASN A 177 15.70 16.09 6.77
N ILE A 178 16.56 15.86 5.76
CA ILE A 178 16.13 15.40 4.43
C ILE A 178 15.45 14.01 4.54
N SER A 179 15.99 13.12 5.36
CA SER A 179 15.40 11.79 5.57
C SER A 179 14.01 11.86 6.21
N LYS A 180 13.76 12.83 7.09
CA LYS A 180 12.44 13.07 7.71
C LYS A 180 11.45 13.81 6.79
N SER A 181 11.89 14.22 5.61
CA SER A 181 11.02 14.90 4.62
C SER A 181 10.26 13.95 3.72
N LEU A 182 10.57 12.67 3.72
CA LEU A 182 9.85 11.66 2.92
C LEU A 182 8.70 11.06 3.74
N VAL A 183 7.54 10.91 3.10
CA VAL A 183 6.45 10.14 3.68
C VAL A 183 6.82 8.66 3.57
N PRO A 184 6.93 7.91 4.69
CA PRO A 184 7.51 6.56 4.71
C PRO A 184 6.53 5.48 4.23
N PHE A 185 5.49 5.86 3.51
CA PHE A 185 4.48 4.95 2.98
C PHE A 185 3.94 5.43 1.64
N GLN A 186 3.27 4.55 0.95
CA GLN A 186 2.51 4.84 -0.26
C GLN A 186 1.05 4.45 -0.08
N ILE A 187 0.16 5.10 -0.82
CA ILE A 187 -1.25 4.71 -0.94
C ILE A 187 -1.31 3.33 -1.61
N ALA A 188 -2.18 2.47 -1.10
CA ALA A 188 -2.19 1.05 -1.43
C ALA A 188 -3.60 0.46 -1.64
N TYR A 189 -4.50 1.17 -2.32
CA TYR A 189 -5.69 0.54 -2.89
C TYR A 189 -5.28 -0.45 -3.99
N ALA A 190 -4.28 -0.06 -4.80
CA ALA A 190 -3.66 -0.89 -5.81
C ALA A 190 -2.14 -0.91 -5.64
N VAL A 191 -1.54 -2.07 -5.85
CA VAL A 191 -0.09 -2.28 -5.82
C VAL A 191 0.36 -3.21 -6.95
N SER A 192 1.66 -3.25 -7.23
CA SER A 192 2.18 -4.23 -8.17
C SER A 192 2.12 -5.64 -7.59
N ILE A 193 1.93 -6.63 -8.47
CA ILE A 193 1.96 -8.05 -8.09
C ILE A 193 3.27 -8.39 -7.37
N HIS A 194 4.39 -7.82 -7.83
CA HIS A 194 5.70 -8.01 -7.19
C HIS A 194 5.76 -7.44 -5.76
N LYS A 195 5.16 -6.26 -5.55
CA LYS A 195 5.13 -5.64 -4.22
C LYS A 195 4.23 -6.39 -3.24
N ALA A 196 3.20 -7.05 -3.74
CA ALA A 196 2.33 -7.91 -2.93
C ALA A 196 2.96 -9.25 -2.55
N GLN A 197 4.13 -9.58 -3.09
CA GLN A 197 4.81 -10.84 -2.76
C GLN A 197 5.14 -10.94 -1.28
N GLY A 198 4.74 -12.04 -0.64
CA GLY A 198 4.89 -12.24 0.81
C GLY A 198 3.76 -11.65 1.66
N LEU A 199 2.86 -10.86 1.07
CA LEU A 199 1.67 -10.37 1.74
C LEU A 199 0.48 -11.31 1.54
N GLU A 200 -0.46 -11.28 2.46
CA GLU A 200 -1.71 -12.05 2.40
C GLU A 200 -2.90 -11.11 2.58
N TYR A 201 -3.95 -11.36 1.82
CA TYR A 201 -5.20 -10.61 1.84
C TYR A 201 -6.37 -11.56 1.91
N ASP A 202 -7.52 -11.09 2.38
CA ASP A 202 -8.74 -11.91 2.41
C ASP A 202 -9.25 -12.18 1.01
N SER A 203 -9.16 -11.16 0.13
CA SER A 203 -9.42 -11.29 -1.30
C SER A 203 -8.51 -10.40 -2.13
N VAL A 204 -8.36 -10.70 -3.41
CA VAL A 204 -7.61 -9.88 -4.37
C VAL A 204 -8.44 -9.65 -5.62
N LYS A 205 -8.32 -8.45 -6.20
CA LYS A 205 -8.75 -8.15 -7.55
C LYS A 205 -7.52 -8.02 -8.44
N ILE A 206 -7.49 -8.70 -9.56
CA ILE A 206 -6.36 -8.66 -10.48
C ILE A 206 -6.81 -7.90 -11.73
N ILE A 207 -6.10 -6.83 -12.05
CA ILE A 207 -6.33 -6.08 -13.30
C ILE A 207 -5.39 -6.62 -14.36
N ILE A 208 -5.98 -7.20 -15.39
CA ILE A 208 -5.30 -7.71 -16.58
C ILE A 208 -5.80 -6.88 -17.77
N THR A 209 -4.87 -6.40 -18.58
CA THR A 209 -5.19 -5.66 -19.81
C THR A 209 -4.56 -6.37 -21.01
N ASP A 210 -5.19 -6.26 -22.15
CA ASP A 210 -4.72 -6.81 -23.43
C ASP A 210 -3.36 -6.24 -23.87
N ASP A 211 -3.03 -5.02 -23.46
CA ASP A 211 -1.74 -4.37 -23.74
C ASP A 211 -0.53 -5.05 -23.09
N ILE A 212 -0.74 -6.02 -22.20
CA ILE A 212 0.29 -6.62 -21.35
C ILE A 212 0.34 -8.15 -21.39
N ASP A 213 -0.26 -8.77 -22.38
CA ASP A 213 -0.26 -10.24 -22.55
C ASP A 213 1.13 -10.85 -22.48
N GLU A 214 2.16 -10.17 -23.02
CA GLU A 214 3.55 -10.61 -22.97
C GLU A 214 4.16 -10.58 -21.56
N LEU A 215 3.59 -9.81 -20.62
CA LEU A 215 4.09 -9.66 -19.26
C LEU A 215 3.41 -10.63 -18.27
N ILE A 216 2.30 -11.26 -18.68
CA ILE A 216 1.56 -12.19 -17.83
C ILE A 216 2.15 -13.59 -18.00
N THR A 217 3.15 -13.92 -17.20
CA THR A 217 3.63 -15.29 -17.09
C THR A 217 2.77 -16.08 -16.10
N HIS A 218 2.75 -17.41 -16.22
CA HIS A 218 2.12 -18.29 -15.22
C HIS A 218 2.62 -18.01 -13.80
N SER A 219 3.90 -17.71 -13.67
CA SER A 219 4.54 -17.38 -12.39
C SER A 219 3.94 -16.10 -11.77
N ILE A 220 3.74 -15.06 -12.56
CA ILE A 220 3.16 -13.79 -12.12
C ILE A 220 1.69 -13.99 -11.74
N PHE A 221 0.93 -14.68 -12.59
CA PHE A 221 -0.48 -14.96 -12.32
C PHE A 221 -0.66 -15.82 -11.06
N TYR A 222 0.13 -16.89 -10.92
CA TYR A 222 0.15 -17.72 -9.72
C TYR A 222 0.47 -16.90 -8.47
N THR A 223 1.49 -16.02 -8.56
CA THR A 223 1.84 -15.13 -7.46
C THR A 223 0.66 -14.24 -7.08
N ALA A 224 -0.05 -13.69 -8.04
CA ALA A 224 -1.20 -12.81 -7.79
C ALA A 224 -2.35 -13.54 -7.08
N ILE A 225 -2.81 -14.67 -7.62
CA ILE A 225 -3.95 -15.39 -7.03
C ILE A 225 -3.65 -16.01 -5.67
N THR A 226 -2.39 -16.40 -5.42
CA THR A 226 -1.97 -16.94 -4.11
C THR A 226 -1.83 -15.87 -3.03
N ARG A 227 -2.08 -14.60 -3.33
CA ARG A 227 -2.19 -13.55 -2.31
C ARG A 227 -3.53 -13.57 -1.59
N ALA A 228 -4.56 -14.15 -2.18
CA ALA A 228 -5.86 -14.34 -1.54
C ALA A 228 -5.85 -15.57 -0.61
N ARG A 229 -6.51 -15.43 0.54
CA ARG A 229 -6.74 -16.54 1.48
C ARG A 229 -7.95 -17.38 1.14
N LYS A 230 -8.86 -16.84 0.33
CA LYS A 230 -10.11 -17.49 -0.12
C LYS A 230 -10.12 -17.63 -1.62
#